data_c5d806d0967a5e6caaeba7cbfd49dc56
#
_entry.id   c5d806d0967a5e6caaeba7cbfd49dc56
#
_cell.length_a   1.000
_cell.length_b   1.000
_cell.length_c   1.000
_cell.angle_alpha   90.00
_cell.angle_beta   90.00
_cell.angle_gamma   90.00
#
_symmetry.space_group_name_H-M   'P 1'
#
loop_
_entity.id
_entity.type
_entity.pdbx_description
1 polymer ?
#
loop_
_entity_poly.entity_id
_entity_poly.type
_entity_poly.pdbx_seq_one_letter_code
_entity_poly.pdbx_strand_id
1 'polypeptide(L)'
;MLNQDRIDIQESVAEPVYGAGVWHFATYVDRYATDGYGEPRTILDAIKLAGEVGDLSVLDLNWPFPPGDITTAEVRRALAEQNLRALAVTPEFYTGRFAKGGFTNPDPAVRRQAIDLVAASAEVGRELGVDYVKIWPGQDGYDYPFQADYTDLWGKSVDALRELAQSFPDLKFAVEYKPREPRNRMVFSSVARTLLAIEDMGVDNVGVLLDFGHSLYGGETPAEAARMAIARDKLFAIDVNDNFRGWDDDMVVGSVHLLETFEFFFALDDAGWQGVWQLDQFPFREDPVEAARTGIRTMRAFHQALGYLDRDELAAAQAAQDALGAQRIAKRALFRALAESESA
;
A
#
# COMPACT_ATOMS: atom_id res chain seq x y z
N MET A 1 10.54 -51.77 16.76
CA MET A 1 11.45 -50.73 17.24
C MET A 1 12.02 -50.07 16.03
N LEU A 2 11.41 -49.01 15.53
CA LEU A 2 11.93 -48.20 14.45
C LEU A 2 11.69 -46.75 14.85
N ASN A 3 12.79 -46.03 14.85
CA ASN A 3 12.98 -44.67 15.32
C ASN A 3 11.99 -43.70 14.68
N GLN A 4 11.21 -43.09 15.53
CA GLN A 4 10.56 -41.81 15.29
C GLN A 4 11.51 -40.74 15.79
N ASP A 5 12.28 -40.18 14.89
CA ASP A 5 12.93 -38.85 15.07
C ASP A 5 12.95 -38.19 13.71
N ARG A 6 11.79 -37.77 13.22
CA ARG A 6 11.72 -36.62 12.33
C ARG A 6 11.64 -35.39 13.22
N ILE A 7 12.79 -34.77 13.43
CA ILE A 7 12.86 -33.40 13.92
C ILE A 7 12.30 -32.56 12.77
N ASP A 8 11.03 -32.15 12.91
CA ASP A 8 10.48 -31.06 12.11
C ASP A 8 11.24 -29.79 12.47
N ILE A 9 12.30 -29.51 11.73
CA ILE A 9 12.85 -28.18 11.66
C ILE A 9 11.92 -27.42 10.71
N GLN A 10 10.76 -26.98 11.22
CA GLN A 10 10.06 -25.86 10.66
C GLN A 10 11.00 -24.66 10.88
N GLU A 11 11.73 -24.25 9.84
CA GLU A 11 12.32 -22.93 9.84
C GLU A 11 11.15 -21.97 10.05
N SER A 12 11.11 -21.31 11.21
CA SER A 12 10.09 -20.33 11.51
C SER A 12 10.27 -19.21 10.48
N VAL A 13 9.33 -19.08 9.56
CA VAL A 13 9.27 -17.92 8.68
C VAL A 13 9.28 -16.69 9.59
N ALA A 14 10.21 -15.77 9.36
CA ALA A 14 10.35 -14.57 10.19
C ALA A 14 9.02 -13.80 10.21
N GLU A 15 8.63 -13.32 11.39
CA GLU A 15 7.40 -12.54 11.51
C GLU A 15 7.48 -11.29 10.62
N PRO A 16 6.41 -10.97 9.83
CA PRO A 16 6.40 -9.78 8.99
C PRO A 16 6.56 -8.49 9.78
N VAL A 17 7.16 -7.49 9.17
CA VAL A 17 7.16 -6.11 9.70
C VAL A 17 5.82 -5.47 9.35
N TYR A 18 5.12 -4.95 10.36
CA TYR A 18 3.85 -4.27 10.17
C TYR A 18 4.02 -2.76 10.13
N GLY A 19 3.36 -2.12 9.18
CA GLY A 19 3.31 -0.68 8.99
C GLY A 19 1.89 -0.16 8.84
N ALA A 20 1.73 1.16 8.86
CA ALA A 20 0.49 1.84 8.53
C ALA A 20 0.76 3.20 7.89
N GLY A 21 -0.18 3.70 7.09
CA GLY A 21 -0.21 5.10 6.73
C GLY A 21 -0.56 5.96 7.96
N VAL A 22 0.09 7.10 8.13
CA VAL A 22 -0.21 8.00 9.26
C VAL A 22 -1.66 8.51 9.21
N TRP A 23 -2.23 8.58 8.01
CA TRP A 23 -3.63 8.95 7.79
C TRP A 23 -4.61 7.98 8.45
N HIS A 24 -4.28 6.72 8.66
CA HIS A 24 -5.09 5.77 9.44
C HIS A 24 -5.49 6.34 10.82
N PHE A 25 -4.63 7.15 11.42
CA PHE A 25 -4.82 7.77 12.74
C PHE A 25 -5.29 9.23 12.68
N ALA A 26 -5.52 9.76 11.47
CA ALA A 26 -6.00 11.12 11.26
C ALA A 26 -7.51 11.25 11.55
N THR A 27 -8.04 12.44 11.34
CA THR A 27 -9.48 12.72 11.35
C THR A 27 -9.92 13.10 9.96
N TYR A 28 -10.99 12.48 9.48
CA TYR A 28 -11.45 12.62 8.10
C TYR A 28 -12.55 13.66 7.98
N VAL A 29 -12.57 14.29 6.80
CA VAL A 29 -13.64 15.18 6.34
C VAL A 29 -14.03 14.73 4.94
N ASP A 30 -15.32 14.56 4.70
CA ASP A 30 -15.86 14.27 3.38
C ASP A 30 -17.16 15.06 3.10
N ARG A 31 -17.77 14.83 1.94
CA ARG A 31 -19.03 15.52 1.58
C ARG A 31 -20.24 15.10 2.41
N TYR A 32 -20.15 14.09 3.24
CA TYR A 32 -21.23 13.59 4.10
C TYR A 32 -21.03 13.99 5.56
N ALA A 33 -19.79 14.33 5.94
CA ALA A 33 -19.40 14.84 7.24
C ALA A 33 -18.47 16.04 7.04
N THR A 34 -19.05 17.18 6.62
CA THR A 34 -18.30 18.39 6.25
C THR A 34 -17.64 19.09 7.43
N ASP A 35 -18.04 18.77 8.64
CA ASP A 35 -17.47 19.18 9.93
C ASP A 35 -16.51 18.10 10.51
N GLY A 36 -16.31 17.00 9.78
CA GLY A 36 -15.40 15.91 10.14
C GLY A 36 -16.05 14.82 10.99
N TYR A 37 -15.37 13.68 11.08
CA TYR A 37 -15.77 12.50 11.87
C TYR A 37 -15.22 12.53 13.31
N GLY A 38 -14.53 13.59 13.70
CA GLY A 38 -13.98 13.79 15.04
C GLY A 38 -13.13 15.04 15.13
N GLU A 39 -12.50 15.27 16.28
CA GLU A 39 -11.63 16.42 16.49
C GLU A 39 -10.39 16.34 15.57
N PRO A 40 -9.98 17.44 14.93
CA PRO A 40 -8.78 17.47 14.10
C PRO A 40 -7.53 17.01 14.86
N ARG A 41 -6.71 16.19 14.22
CA ARG A 41 -5.45 15.69 14.77
C ARG A 41 -4.27 16.20 13.95
N THR A 42 -3.19 16.52 14.64
CA THR A 42 -1.91 16.78 14.00
C THR A 42 -1.22 15.47 13.64
N ILE A 43 -0.19 15.52 12.77
CA ILE A 43 0.65 14.33 12.50
C ILE A 43 1.32 13.80 13.78
N LEU A 44 1.65 14.66 14.74
CA LEU A 44 2.23 14.24 16.03
C LEU A 44 1.23 13.47 16.88
N ASP A 45 -0.05 13.87 16.88
CA ASP A 45 -1.12 13.12 17.55
C ASP A 45 -1.32 11.75 16.88
N ALA A 46 -1.31 11.71 15.55
CA ALA A 46 -1.43 10.47 14.78
C ALA A 46 -0.26 9.49 15.04
N ILE A 47 0.98 9.99 15.09
CA ILE A 47 2.16 9.19 15.44
C ILE A 47 2.04 8.61 16.85
N LYS A 48 1.55 9.39 17.81
CA LYS A 48 1.30 8.92 19.18
C LYS A 48 0.29 7.78 19.22
N LEU A 49 -0.85 7.92 18.52
CA LEU A 49 -1.86 6.87 18.43
C LEU A 49 -1.31 5.60 17.74
N ALA A 50 -0.48 5.76 16.70
CA ALA A 50 0.20 4.64 16.07
C ALA A 50 1.10 3.88 17.06
N GLY A 51 1.79 4.59 17.95
CA GLY A 51 2.58 3.97 19.02
C GLY A 51 1.73 3.17 20.02
N GLU A 52 0.49 3.59 20.28
CA GLU A 52 -0.43 2.90 21.17
C GLU A 52 -0.89 1.53 20.61
N VAL A 53 -0.76 1.29 19.31
CA VAL A 53 -1.07 -0.02 18.68
C VAL A 53 -0.15 -1.11 19.25
N GLY A 54 1.14 -0.80 19.42
CA GLY A 54 2.14 -1.67 20.04
C GLY A 54 2.84 -2.64 19.07
N ASP A 55 2.19 -2.98 17.95
CA ASP A 55 2.69 -3.96 16.96
C ASP A 55 3.20 -3.31 15.67
N LEU A 56 3.03 -2.01 15.50
CA LEU A 56 3.58 -1.28 14.37
C LEU A 56 5.07 -0.99 14.57
N SER A 57 5.84 -1.07 13.50
CA SER A 57 7.25 -0.73 13.47
C SER A 57 7.55 0.49 12.61
N VAL A 58 6.70 0.76 11.62
CA VAL A 58 6.94 1.80 10.61
C VAL A 58 5.67 2.56 10.25
N LEU A 59 5.84 3.80 9.79
CA LEU A 59 4.76 4.65 9.27
C LEU A 59 5.13 5.26 7.92
N ASP A 60 4.15 5.31 7.01
CA ASP A 60 4.16 6.20 5.85
C ASP A 60 3.59 7.55 6.26
N LEU A 61 4.24 8.64 5.86
CA LEU A 61 3.98 9.98 6.34
C LEU A 61 3.53 10.90 5.20
N ASN A 62 2.36 11.54 5.32
CA ASN A 62 1.98 12.62 4.42
C ASN A 62 2.93 13.82 4.55
N TRP A 63 3.26 14.47 3.45
CA TRP A 63 4.04 15.68 3.43
C TRP A 63 3.44 16.72 2.44
N PRO A 64 3.31 18.01 2.80
CA PRO A 64 3.72 18.68 4.07
C PRO A 64 3.05 18.11 5.31
N PHE A 65 3.77 18.06 6.44
CA PHE A 65 3.22 17.50 7.66
C PHE A 65 2.04 18.34 8.17
N PRO A 66 0.81 17.78 8.29
CA PRO A 66 -0.32 18.55 8.77
C PRO A 66 -0.14 18.97 10.27
N PRO A 67 -0.46 20.21 10.65
CA PRO A 67 -1.06 21.28 9.84
C PRO A 67 -0.13 22.10 8.94
N GLY A 68 1.13 21.72 8.71
CA GLY A 68 2.04 22.35 7.76
C GLY A 68 3.18 23.18 8.35
N ASP A 69 3.19 23.42 9.66
CA ASP A 69 4.25 24.13 10.39
C ASP A 69 5.11 23.20 11.25
N ILE A 70 4.85 21.88 11.23
CA ILE A 70 5.63 20.86 11.94
C ILE A 70 6.89 20.55 11.13
N THR A 71 8.02 20.52 11.84
CA THR A 71 9.33 20.27 11.25
C THR A 71 9.68 18.77 11.16
N THR A 72 10.56 18.40 10.23
CA THR A 72 11.09 17.03 10.13
C THR A 72 11.75 16.57 11.44
N ALA A 73 12.40 17.48 12.15
CA ALA A 73 13.03 17.17 13.44
C ALA A 73 12.01 16.80 14.54
N GLU A 74 10.85 17.46 14.55
CA GLU A 74 9.76 17.14 15.47
C GLU A 74 9.14 15.80 15.15
N VAL A 75 8.88 15.52 13.87
CA VAL A 75 8.37 14.22 13.41
C VAL A 75 9.35 13.09 13.75
N ARG A 76 10.64 13.27 13.48
CA ARG A 76 11.68 12.28 13.82
C ARG A 76 11.69 11.97 15.32
N ARG A 77 11.59 13.01 16.16
CA ARG A 77 11.53 12.84 17.61
C ARG A 77 10.28 12.08 18.04
N ALA A 78 9.11 12.45 17.53
CA ALA A 78 7.85 11.79 17.84
C ALA A 78 7.87 10.30 17.45
N LEU A 79 8.40 9.96 16.28
CA LEU A 79 8.58 8.57 15.86
C LEU A 79 9.50 7.80 16.85
N ALA A 80 10.64 8.39 17.21
CA ALA A 80 11.58 7.76 18.11
C ALA A 80 10.99 7.54 19.52
N GLU A 81 10.19 8.48 20.03
CA GLU A 81 9.48 8.35 21.31
C GLU A 81 8.48 7.19 21.31
N GLN A 82 7.94 6.81 20.14
CA GLN A 82 7.02 5.70 19.98
C GLN A 82 7.68 4.40 19.49
N ASN A 83 9.01 4.34 19.39
CA ASN A 83 9.78 3.23 18.80
C ASN A 83 9.36 2.92 17.34
N LEU A 84 8.97 3.93 16.60
CA LEU A 84 8.61 3.85 15.19
C LEU A 84 9.70 4.47 14.30
N ARG A 85 9.78 4.06 13.04
CA ARG A 85 10.55 4.75 12.00
C ARG A 85 9.66 5.17 10.83
N ALA A 86 10.11 6.13 10.06
CA ALA A 86 9.49 6.44 8.78
C ALA A 86 9.75 5.32 7.76
N LEU A 87 8.70 4.82 7.11
CA LEU A 87 8.78 3.87 6.00
C LEU A 87 8.86 4.60 4.68
N ALA A 88 8.00 5.58 4.51
CA ALA A 88 7.86 6.37 3.31
C ALA A 88 7.47 7.82 3.64
N VAL A 89 7.59 8.68 2.63
CA VAL A 89 6.95 10.00 2.61
C VAL A 89 6.06 10.08 1.38
N THR A 90 4.80 10.45 1.60
CA THR A 90 3.77 10.62 0.58
C THR A 90 3.49 12.09 0.33
N PRO A 91 3.98 12.67 -0.78
CA PRO A 91 3.74 14.08 -1.12
C PRO A 91 2.28 14.34 -1.51
N GLU A 92 1.64 15.33 -0.90
CA GLU A 92 0.25 15.69 -1.15
C GLU A 92 0.08 16.61 -2.35
N PHE A 93 0.38 16.11 -3.56
CA PHE A 93 0.16 16.86 -4.81
C PHE A 93 -1.20 16.57 -5.49
N TYR A 94 -2.16 16.12 -4.69
CA TYR A 94 -3.54 15.83 -5.10
C TYR A 94 -4.59 16.75 -4.43
N THR A 95 -4.15 17.88 -3.88
CA THR A 95 -5.01 18.91 -3.27
C THR A 95 -5.78 19.73 -4.31
N GLY A 96 -6.70 20.60 -3.88
CA GLY A 96 -7.51 21.44 -4.78
C GLY A 96 -6.69 22.32 -5.76
N ARG A 97 -5.43 22.66 -5.43
CA ARG A 97 -4.50 23.31 -6.34
C ARG A 97 -4.20 22.45 -7.57
N PHE A 98 -4.13 21.15 -7.41
CA PHE A 98 -3.83 20.16 -8.45
C PHE A 98 -5.09 19.50 -9.03
N ALA A 99 -6.27 20.09 -8.84
CA ALA A 99 -7.54 19.48 -9.26
C ALA A 99 -7.67 19.17 -10.77
N LYS A 100 -6.77 19.70 -11.61
CA LYS A 100 -6.65 19.37 -13.04
C LYS A 100 -5.41 18.54 -13.38
N GLY A 101 -4.92 17.79 -12.39
CA GLY A 101 -3.69 17.04 -12.44
C GLY A 101 -2.53 17.75 -11.73
N GLY A 102 -1.63 16.99 -11.16
CA GLY A 102 -0.31 17.44 -10.71
C GLY A 102 0.68 17.42 -11.86
N PHE A 103 1.12 16.23 -12.25
CA PHE A 103 2.04 16.03 -13.37
C PHE A 103 1.42 16.31 -14.74
N THR A 104 0.11 16.08 -14.88
CA THR A 104 -0.62 16.24 -16.16
C THR A 104 -1.32 17.58 -16.33
N ASN A 105 -1.21 18.50 -15.37
CA ASN A 105 -1.90 19.78 -15.40
C ASN A 105 -1.67 20.50 -16.73
N PRO A 106 -2.70 21.13 -17.34
CA PRO A 106 -2.55 21.90 -18.56
C PRO A 106 -1.59 23.11 -18.37
N ASP A 107 -1.56 23.70 -17.17
CA ASP A 107 -0.63 24.78 -16.85
C ASP A 107 0.77 24.23 -16.50
N PRO A 108 1.82 24.54 -17.30
CA PRO A 108 3.17 24.09 -17.02
C PRO A 108 3.74 24.59 -15.68
N ALA A 109 3.29 25.74 -15.18
CA ALA A 109 3.72 26.24 -13.88
C ALA A 109 3.17 25.38 -12.74
N VAL A 110 1.95 24.88 -12.85
CA VAL A 110 1.35 23.95 -11.87
C VAL A 110 2.06 22.59 -11.92
N ARG A 111 2.38 22.06 -13.13
CA ARG A 111 3.19 20.84 -13.25
C ARG A 111 4.54 20.95 -12.56
N ARG A 112 5.24 22.08 -12.80
CA ARG A 112 6.52 22.33 -12.13
C ARG A 112 6.37 22.34 -10.60
N GLN A 113 5.32 22.98 -10.07
CA GLN A 113 5.06 22.98 -8.62
C GLN A 113 4.79 21.58 -8.06
N ALA A 114 4.10 20.70 -8.81
CA ALA A 114 3.90 19.33 -8.38
C ALA A 114 5.24 18.57 -8.31
N ILE A 115 6.07 18.70 -9.34
CA ILE A 115 7.40 18.07 -9.37
C ILE A 115 8.29 18.63 -8.24
N ASP A 116 8.29 19.95 -8.02
CA ASP A 116 9.08 20.58 -6.96
C ASP A 116 8.62 20.15 -5.56
N LEU A 117 7.30 19.95 -5.38
CA LEU A 117 6.74 19.44 -4.14
C LEU A 117 7.19 17.99 -3.88
N VAL A 118 7.13 17.13 -4.90
CA VAL A 118 7.63 15.75 -4.79
C VAL A 118 9.15 15.74 -4.54
N ALA A 119 9.92 16.60 -5.21
CA ALA A 119 11.35 16.74 -4.97
C ALA A 119 11.65 17.15 -3.53
N ALA A 120 10.91 18.13 -2.99
CA ALA A 120 11.06 18.55 -1.60
C ALA A 120 10.69 17.42 -0.62
N SER A 121 9.66 16.62 -0.91
CA SER A 121 9.32 15.45 -0.10
C SER A 121 10.40 14.36 -0.15
N ALA A 122 11.08 14.20 -1.29
CA ALA A 122 12.19 13.28 -1.44
C ALA A 122 13.39 13.70 -0.54
N GLU A 123 13.69 15.01 -0.43
CA GLU A 123 14.71 15.48 0.52
C GLU A 123 14.31 15.20 1.97
N VAL A 124 13.04 15.42 2.33
CA VAL A 124 12.51 15.05 3.67
C VAL A 124 12.62 13.54 3.90
N GLY A 125 12.28 12.74 2.91
CA GLY A 125 12.43 11.28 2.95
C GLY A 125 13.87 10.86 3.17
N ARG A 126 14.83 11.46 2.45
CA ARG A 126 16.26 11.24 2.66
C ARG A 126 16.69 11.62 4.09
N GLU A 127 16.20 12.76 4.60
CA GLU A 127 16.48 13.18 5.97
C GLU A 127 15.92 12.20 7.01
N LEU A 128 14.73 11.64 6.80
CA LEU A 128 14.11 10.65 7.70
C LEU A 128 14.65 9.24 7.51
N GLY A 129 15.34 8.95 6.41
CA GLY A 129 15.89 7.63 6.08
C GLY A 129 14.82 6.64 5.65
N VAL A 130 13.88 7.09 4.83
CA VAL A 130 12.76 6.26 4.35
C VAL A 130 13.22 5.20 3.35
N ASP A 131 12.43 4.15 3.20
CA ASP A 131 12.69 3.07 2.25
C ASP A 131 12.31 3.49 0.81
N TYR A 132 11.31 4.38 0.67
CA TYR A 132 10.86 4.93 -0.62
C TYR A 132 10.04 6.23 -0.46
N VAL A 133 9.84 6.94 -1.57
CA VAL A 133 8.85 8.01 -1.71
C VAL A 133 7.61 7.40 -2.38
N LYS A 134 6.45 7.49 -1.71
CA LYS A 134 5.18 6.99 -2.27
C LYS A 134 4.60 8.03 -3.23
N ILE A 135 4.25 7.64 -4.43
CA ILE A 135 3.64 8.50 -5.44
C ILE A 135 2.22 8.05 -5.71
N TRP A 136 1.26 8.78 -5.18
CA TRP A 136 -0.16 8.62 -5.48
C TRP A 136 -0.68 9.79 -6.32
N PRO A 137 -0.71 9.67 -7.68
CA PRO A 137 -1.08 10.77 -8.57
C PRO A 137 -2.60 10.85 -8.76
N GLY A 138 -3.36 10.96 -7.68
CA GLY A 138 -4.81 10.85 -7.63
C GLY A 138 -5.58 11.82 -8.51
N GLN A 139 -5.00 12.98 -8.84
CA GLN A 139 -5.62 13.98 -9.72
C GLN A 139 -5.14 13.87 -11.18
N ASP A 140 -4.14 13.03 -11.46
CA ASP A 140 -3.59 12.89 -12.82
C ASP A 140 -4.44 11.94 -13.67
N GLY A 141 -5.25 12.52 -14.55
CA GLY A 141 -6.20 11.76 -15.33
C GLY A 141 -7.26 12.63 -16.01
N TYR A 142 -8.48 12.08 -16.15
CA TYR A 142 -9.60 12.77 -16.79
C TYR A 142 -10.96 12.24 -16.28
N ASP A 143 -11.97 13.13 -16.27
CA ASP A 143 -13.34 12.80 -15.86
C ASP A 143 -14.23 12.41 -17.05
N TYR A 144 -14.05 13.04 -18.20
CA TYR A 144 -14.98 12.95 -19.33
C TYR A 144 -14.30 12.50 -20.63
N PRO A 145 -15.02 11.77 -21.50
CA PRO A 145 -14.56 11.51 -22.87
C PRO A 145 -14.25 12.84 -23.60
N PHE A 146 -13.20 12.86 -24.43
CA PHE A 146 -12.69 14.03 -25.17
C PHE A 146 -12.10 15.16 -24.31
N GLN A 147 -11.99 14.98 -23.00
CA GLN A 147 -11.42 15.98 -22.09
C GLN A 147 -9.93 16.18 -22.30
N ALA A 148 -9.21 15.12 -22.65
CA ALA A 148 -7.76 15.14 -22.73
C ALA A 148 -7.21 14.37 -23.93
N ASP A 149 -6.03 14.76 -24.38
CA ASP A 149 -5.17 13.95 -25.22
C ASP A 149 -4.48 12.88 -24.35
N TYR A 150 -4.79 11.62 -24.58
CA TYR A 150 -4.28 10.52 -23.77
C TYR A 150 -2.77 10.27 -23.94
N THR A 151 -2.24 10.58 -25.12
CA THR A 151 -0.80 10.51 -25.38
C THR A 151 -0.04 11.57 -24.60
N ASP A 152 -0.58 12.80 -24.57
CA ASP A 152 -0.02 13.92 -23.81
C ASP A 152 -0.04 13.67 -22.30
N LEU A 153 -1.19 13.14 -21.75
CA LEU A 153 -1.26 12.76 -20.33
C LEU A 153 -0.22 11.69 -19.97
N TRP A 154 -0.10 10.67 -20.80
CA TRP A 154 0.88 9.60 -20.61
C TRP A 154 2.32 10.15 -20.62
N GLY A 155 2.68 10.89 -21.66
CA GLY A 155 4.02 11.45 -21.79
C GLY A 155 4.39 12.35 -20.61
N LYS A 156 3.49 13.24 -20.18
CA LYS A 156 3.72 14.12 -19.02
C LYS A 156 3.94 13.34 -17.72
N SER A 157 3.16 12.29 -17.48
CA SER A 157 3.31 11.46 -16.28
C SER A 157 4.63 10.71 -16.27
N VAL A 158 5.00 10.10 -17.41
CA VAL A 158 6.26 9.37 -17.58
C VAL A 158 7.45 10.31 -17.44
N ASP A 159 7.42 11.48 -18.09
CA ASP A 159 8.53 12.45 -18.06
C ASP A 159 8.74 13.05 -16.66
N ALA A 160 7.67 13.35 -15.93
CA ALA A 160 7.76 13.88 -14.57
C ALA A 160 8.41 12.88 -13.60
N LEU A 161 7.97 11.62 -13.64
CA LEU A 161 8.55 10.58 -12.79
C LEU A 161 9.97 10.21 -13.19
N ARG A 162 10.29 10.20 -14.50
CA ARG A 162 11.66 10.03 -14.99
C ARG A 162 12.58 11.14 -14.47
N GLU A 163 12.14 12.41 -14.54
CA GLU A 163 12.91 13.56 -14.03
C GLU A 163 13.20 13.40 -12.53
N LEU A 164 12.19 13.05 -11.73
CA LEU A 164 12.33 12.83 -10.30
C LEU A 164 13.28 11.66 -9.99
N ALA A 165 13.09 10.53 -10.63
CA ALA A 165 13.93 9.35 -10.44
C ALA A 165 15.40 9.62 -10.78
N GLN A 166 15.67 10.35 -11.86
CA GLN A 166 17.03 10.75 -12.25
C GLN A 166 17.64 11.78 -11.31
N SER A 167 16.83 12.66 -10.71
CA SER A 167 17.29 13.66 -9.73
C SER A 167 17.62 13.06 -8.37
N PHE A 168 17.02 11.91 -8.04
CA PHE A 168 17.19 11.19 -6.77
C PHE A 168 17.56 9.72 -7.00
N PRO A 169 18.74 9.42 -7.55
CA PRO A 169 19.10 8.04 -7.92
C PRO A 169 19.34 7.12 -6.71
N ASP A 170 19.48 7.69 -5.52
CA ASP A 170 19.65 7.00 -4.23
C ASP A 170 18.31 6.65 -3.55
N LEU A 171 17.19 7.17 -4.04
CA LEU A 171 15.86 6.93 -3.50
C LEU A 171 15.02 6.07 -4.46
N LYS A 172 14.15 5.25 -3.88
CA LYS A 172 13.10 4.56 -4.63
C LYS A 172 11.83 5.39 -4.69
N PHE A 173 11.11 5.32 -5.80
CA PHE A 173 9.79 5.90 -5.97
C PHE A 173 8.79 4.76 -6.20
N ALA A 174 7.84 4.59 -5.28
CA ALA A 174 6.81 3.57 -5.37
C ALA A 174 5.50 4.20 -5.88
N VAL A 175 5.11 3.85 -7.09
CA VAL A 175 3.89 4.41 -7.72
C VAL A 175 2.70 3.56 -7.31
N GLU A 176 1.80 4.17 -6.57
CA GLU A 176 0.52 3.60 -6.20
C GLU A 176 -0.50 3.89 -7.31
N TYR A 177 -0.97 2.83 -7.93
CA TYR A 177 -1.99 2.94 -8.97
C TYR A 177 -3.41 2.78 -8.40
N LYS A 178 -4.37 3.43 -9.07
CA LYS A 178 -5.80 3.32 -8.74
C LYS A 178 -6.62 3.52 -10.01
N PRO A 179 -7.73 2.79 -10.23
CA PRO A 179 -8.50 2.94 -11.47
C PRO A 179 -9.16 4.31 -11.59
N ARG A 180 -9.63 4.88 -10.47
CA ARG A 180 -10.28 6.20 -10.42
C ARG A 180 -10.44 6.73 -8.99
N GLU A 181 -10.51 8.09 -8.83
CA GLU A 181 -10.76 8.76 -7.54
C GLU A 181 -11.31 10.19 -7.73
N PRO A 182 -12.47 10.54 -7.23
CA PRO A 182 -13.65 9.66 -7.05
C PRO A 182 -14.23 9.25 -8.39
N ARG A 183 -14.04 10.05 -9.44
CA ARG A 183 -14.46 9.81 -10.83
C ARG A 183 -13.35 10.04 -11.85
N ASN A 184 -12.28 10.74 -11.44
CA ASN A 184 -11.10 10.95 -12.26
C ASN A 184 -10.47 9.61 -12.63
N ARG A 185 -10.46 9.25 -13.92
CA ARG A 185 -9.79 8.06 -14.43
C ARG A 185 -8.31 8.29 -14.47
N MET A 186 -7.59 7.65 -13.56
CA MET A 186 -6.16 7.87 -13.38
C MET A 186 -5.34 7.34 -14.55
N VAL A 187 -4.21 7.99 -14.83
CA VAL A 187 -3.25 7.55 -15.86
C VAL A 187 -2.70 6.17 -15.49
N PHE A 188 -2.25 5.99 -14.25
CA PHE A 188 -1.80 4.71 -13.72
C PHE A 188 -2.98 3.99 -13.06
N SER A 189 -3.72 3.20 -13.85
CA SER A 189 -5.02 2.65 -13.44
C SER A 189 -5.04 1.13 -13.26
N SER A 190 -3.90 0.46 -13.41
CA SER A 190 -3.73 -0.98 -13.23
C SER A 190 -2.25 -1.33 -13.10
N VAL A 191 -1.93 -2.51 -12.56
CA VAL A 191 -0.54 -2.97 -12.47
C VAL A 191 0.14 -3.00 -13.84
N ALA A 192 -0.55 -3.50 -14.87
CA ALA A 192 0.00 -3.61 -16.22
C ALA A 192 0.33 -2.23 -16.82
N ARG A 193 -0.55 -1.23 -16.64
CA ARG A 193 -0.28 0.14 -17.13
C ARG A 193 0.86 0.80 -16.38
N THR A 194 0.96 0.58 -15.07
CA THR A 194 2.03 1.12 -14.25
C THR A 194 3.38 0.49 -14.64
N LEU A 195 3.42 -0.82 -14.88
CA LEU A 195 4.63 -1.51 -15.36
C LEU A 195 5.05 -1.01 -16.75
N LEU A 196 4.11 -0.80 -17.67
CA LEU A 196 4.39 -0.20 -18.98
C LEU A 196 4.97 1.21 -18.85
N ALA A 197 4.41 2.03 -17.96
CA ALA A 197 4.95 3.37 -17.71
C ALA A 197 6.37 3.34 -17.13
N ILE A 198 6.66 2.41 -16.21
CA ILE A 198 8.01 2.21 -15.66
C ILE A 198 9.00 1.78 -16.76
N GLU A 199 8.57 0.92 -17.68
CA GLU A 199 9.37 0.56 -18.86
C GLU A 199 9.65 1.78 -19.74
N ASP A 200 8.63 2.59 -20.04
CA ASP A 200 8.78 3.82 -20.82
C ASP A 200 9.68 4.87 -20.13
N MET A 201 9.68 4.90 -18.78
CA MET A 201 10.59 5.78 -18.01
C MET A 201 12.07 5.41 -18.20
N GLY A 202 12.39 4.12 -18.33
CA GLY A 202 13.75 3.64 -18.54
C GLY A 202 14.67 3.91 -17.35
N VAL A 203 14.15 3.80 -16.11
CA VAL A 203 14.89 3.97 -14.85
C VAL A 203 14.66 2.77 -13.92
N ASP A 204 15.62 2.50 -13.04
CA ASP A 204 15.56 1.32 -12.18
C ASP A 204 14.90 1.59 -10.83
N ASN A 205 14.93 2.83 -10.36
CA ASN A 205 14.48 3.24 -9.03
C ASN A 205 13.00 3.68 -8.96
N VAL A 206 12.20 3.37 -9.99
CA VAL A 206 10.73 3.47 -9.95
C VAL A 206 10.15 2.05 -9.95
N GLY A 207 9.18 1.81 -9.08
CA GLY A 207 8.46 0.55 -8.95
C GLY A 207 7.00 0.74 -8.61
N VAL A 208 6.28 -0.35 -8.49
CA VAL A 208 4.87 -0.42 -8.15
C VAL A 208 4.72 -0.45 -6.63
N LEU A 209 3.83 0.36 -6.10
CA LEU A 209 3.14 0.09 -4.85
C LEU A 209 1.78 -0.50 -5.22
N LEU A 210 1.54 -1.73 -4.77
CA LEU A 210 0.30 -2.43 -5.02
C LEU A 210 -0.60 -2.30 -3.79
N ASP A 211 -1.64 -1.47 -3.91
CA ASP A 211 -2.73 -1.46 -2.96
C ASP A 211 -3.72 -2.59 -3.31
N PHE A 212 -4.01 -3.44 -2.32
CA PHE A 212 -4.88 -4.59 -2.47
C PHE A 212 -6.30 -4.17 -2.85
N GLY A 213 -6.85 -3.16 -2.19
CA GLY A 213 -8.20 -2.64 -2.47
C GLY A 213 -8.29 -1.97 -3.83
N HIS A 214 -7.25 -1.21 -4.25
CA HIS A 214 -7.21 -0.62 -5.58
C HIS A 214 -7.20 -1.68 -6.69
N SER A 215 -6.47 -2.77 -6.49
CA SER A 215 -6.44 -3.91 -7.41
C SER A 215 -7.83 -4.58 -7.49
N LEU A 216 -8.47 -4.88 -6.35
CA LEU A 216 -9.85 -5.39 -6.30
C LEU A 216 -10.85 -4.46 -7.00
N TYR A 217 -10.78 -3.18 -6.69
CA TYR A 217 -11.64 -2.14 -7.26
C TYR A 217 -11.40 -1.96 -8.75
N GLY A 218 -10.17 -2.15 -9.21
CA GLY A 218 -9.76 -2.17 -10.61
C GLY A 218 -10.24 -3.40 -11.39
N GLY A 219 -10.76 -4.40 -10.71
CA GLY A 219 -11.18 -5.68 -11.30
C GLY A 219 -10.02 -6.61 -11.61
N GLU A 220 -8.86 -6.38 -11.01
CA GLU A 220 -7.70 -7.29 -11.06
C GLU A 220 -7.84 -8.43 -10.03
N THR A 221 -6.98 -9.41 -10.12
CA THR A 221 -6.70 -10.38 -9.06
C THR A 221 -5.43 -9.91 -8.36
N PRO A 222 -5.48 -9.43 -7.09
CA PRO A 222 -4.30 -8.85 -6.42
C PRO A 222 -3.09 -9.78 -6.37
N ALA A 223 -3.31 -11.08 -6.18
CA ALA A 223 -2.24 -12.09 -6.20
C ALA A 223 -1.54 -12.17 -7.57
N GLU A 224 -2.31 -12.15 -8.67
CA GLU A 224 -1.76 -12.12 -10.03
C GLU A 224 -1.00 -10.81 -10.29
N ALA A 225 -1.58 -9.67 -9.90
CA ALA A 225 -0.96 -8.35 -10.03
C ALA A 225 0.40 -8.29 -9.30
N ALA A 226 0.47 -8.81 -8.07
CA ALA A 226 1.71 -8.91 -7.31
C ALA A 226 2.77 -9.75 -8.06
N ARG A 227 2.39 -10.94 -8.55
CA ARG A 227 3.30 -11.81 -9.30
C ARG A 227 3.81 -11.16 -10.59
N MET A 228 2.98 -10.37 -11.28
CA MET A 228 3.39 -9.60 -12.46
C MET A 228 4.48 -8.58 -12.14
N ALA A 229 4.35 -7.86 -11.03
CA ALA A 229 5.31 -6.85 -10.59
C ALA A 229 6.60 -7.50 -10.04
N ILE A 230 6.49 -8.57 -9.24
CA ILE A 230 7.63 -9.32 -8.68
C ILE A 230 8.47 -9.92 -9.81
N ALA A 231 7.86 -10.54 -10.83
CA ALA A 231 8.56 -11.15 -11.96
C ALA A 231 9.43 -10.16 -12.77
N ARG A 232 9.28 -8.85 -12.49
CA ARG A 232 10.05 -7.75 -13.11
C ARG A 232 10.93 -7.01 -12.13
N ASP A 233 11.05 -7.48 -10.87
CA ASP A 233 11.73 -6.81 -9.76
C ASP A 233 11.21 -5.39 -9.51
N LYS A 234 9.89 -5.18 -9.73
CA LYS A 234 9.23 -3.87 -9.63
C LYS A 234 8.13 -3.78 -8.57
N LEU A 235 7.92 -4.79 -7.73
CA LEU A 235 7.06 -4.64 -6.56
C LEU A 235 7.88 -4.05 -5.40
N PHE A 236 7.76 -2.74 -5.18
CA PHE A 236 8.52 -2.04 -4.15
C PHE A 236 7.80 -1.99 -2.80
N ALA A 237 6.48 -1.91 -2.81
CA ALA A 237 5.67 -1.85 -1.60
C ALA A 237 4.28 -2.45 -1.84
N ILE A 238 3.58 -2.74 -0.74
CA ILE A 238 2.17 -3.10 -0.74
C ILE A 238 1.43 -2.29 0.30
N ASP A 239 0.17 -1.98 0.01
CA ASP A 239 -0.82 -1.47 0.94
C ASP A 239 -1.98 -2.44 1.02
N VAL A 240 -2.50 -2.67 2.24
CA VAL A 240 -3.58 -3.64 2.46
C VAL A 240 -4.74 -3.04 3.21
N ASN A 241 -5.90 -3.24 2.66
CA ASN A 241 -7.21 -2.85 3.15
C ASN A 241 -8.27 -3.84 2.62
N ASP A 242 -9.52 -3.48 2.59
CA ASP A 242 -10.59 -4.22 1.94
C ASP A 242 -11.70 -3.29 1.45
N ASN A 243 -12.54 -3.75 0.54
CA ASN A 243 -13.66 -3.00 0.00
C ASN A 243 -14.73 -3.93 -0.60
N PHE A 244 -15.84 -3.35 -1.07
CA PHE A 244 -16.89 -4.08 -1.77
C PHE A 244 -16.75 -4.07 -3.31
N ARG A 245 -15.55 -3.85 -3.87
CA ARG A 245 -15.23 -3.75 -5.30
C ARG A 245 -15.92 -2.59 -6.06
N GLY A 246 -16.94 -1.99 -5.48
CA GLY A 246 -17.66 -0.87 -6.11
C GLY A 246 -17.00 0.48 -5.92
N TRP A 247 -16.24 0.60 -4.86
CA TRP A 247 -15.55 1.77 -4.39
C TRP A 247 -14.30 1.35 -3.64
N ASP A 248 -13.45 2.30 -3.34
CA ASP A 248 -12.34 2.14 -2.41
C ASP A 248 -12.83 2.49 -1.02
N ASP A 249 -13.24 1.47 -0.28
CA ASP A 249 -13.88 1.64 1.02
C ASP A 249 -12.86 1.70 2.17
N ASP A 250 -11.59 1.35 1.91
CA ASP A 250 -10.46 1.36 2.84
C ASP A 250 -10.76 0.67 4.18
N MET A 251 -11.49 -0.43 4.12
CA MET A 251 -11.93 -1.18 5.29
C MET A 251 -10.79 -1.99 5.91
N VAL A 252 -11.04 -2.52 7.10
CA VAL A 252 -10.09 -3.41 7.78
C VAL A 252 -9.78 -4.63 6.90
N VAL A 253 -8.50 -4.94 6.75
CA VAL A 253 -7.99 -6.02 5.89
C VAL A 253 -8.67 -7.36 6.18
N GLY A 254 -9.13 -8.05 5.13
CA GLY A 254 -9.78 -9.35 5.21
C GLY A 254 -11.21 -9.33 5.75
N SER A 255 -11.83 -8.15 5.88
CA SER A 255 -13.21 -8.03 6.38
C SER A 255 -14.29 -8.46 5.38
N VAL A 256 -13.98 -8.44 4.09
CA VAL A 256 -14.87 -8.81 2.97
C VAL A 256 -14.27 -9.92 2.13
N HIS A 257 -13.02 -9.78 1.66
CA HIS A 257 -12.36 -10.69 0.72
C HIS A 257 -11.31 -11.57 1.40
N LEU A 258 -11.70 -12.27 2.49
CA LEU A 258 -10.77 -13.05 3.33
C LEU A 258 -9.91 -14.06 2.54
N LEU A 259 -10.49 -14.76 1.56
CA LEU A 259 -9.77 -15.80 0.80
C LEU A 259 -8.83 -15.17 -0.26
N GLU A 260 -9.28 -14.13 -0.94
CA GLU A 260 -8.45 -13.39 -1.90
C GLU A 260 -7.28 -12.70 -1.21
N THR A 261 -7.50 -12.17 0.00
CA THR A 261 -6.41 -11.58 0.80
C THR A 261 -5.39 -12.64 1.21
N PHE A 262 -5.84 -13.83 1.61
CA PHE A 262 -4.93 -14.93 1.91
C PHE A 262 -4.14 -15.39 0.67
N GLU A 263 -4.79 -15.47 -0.50
CA GLU A 263 -4.14 -15.77 -1.77
C GLU A 263 -3.07 -14.72 -2.12
N PHE A 264 -3.35 -13.44 -1.87
CA PHE A 264 -2.40 -12.36 -2.08
C PHE A 264 -1.14 -12.53 -1.22
N PHE A 265 -1.29 -12.79 0.08
CA PHE A 265 -0.14 -13.04 0.96
C PHE A 265 0.60 -14.33 0.60
N PHE A 266 -0.12 -15.37 0.15
CA PHE A 266 0.52 -16.57 -0.38
C PHE A 266 1.36 -16.26 -1.62
N ALA A 267 0.86 -15.45 -2.54
CA ALA A 267 1.61 -15.09 -3.76
C ALA A 267 2.89 -14.30 -3.46
N LEU A 268 2.88 -13.44 -2.44
CA LEU A 268 4.06 -12.70 -1.96
C LEU A 268 5.09 -13.65 -1.33
N ASP A 269 4.64 -14.50 -0.41
CA ASP A 269 5.49 -15.43 0.33
C ASP A 269 6.10 -16.50 -0.57
N ASP A 270 5.31 -17.10 -1.48
CA ASP A 270 5.78 -18.07 -2.47
C ASP A 270 6.80 -17.48 -3.46
N ALA A 271 6.75 -16.18 -3.70
CA ALA A 271 7.75 -15.46 -4.49
C ALA A 271 8.96 -15.00 -3.67
N GLY A 272 8.98 -15.21 -2.36
CA GLY A 272 10.06 -14.76 -1.47
C GLY A 272 10.12 -13.25 -1.29
N TRP A 273 9.01 -12.52 -1.49
CA TRP A 273 8.97 -11.07 -1.29
C TRP A 273 9.04 -10.72 0.20
N GLN A 274 9.92 -9.77 0.56
CA GLN A 274 10.28 -9.44 1.95
C GLN A 274 9.98 -7.97 2.30
N GLY A 275 8.88 -7.43 1.85
CA GLY A 275 8.48 -6.05 2.17
C GLY A 275 7.67 -5.94 3.46
N VAL A 276 7.37 -4.70 3.83
CA VAL A 276 6.48 -4.37 4.96
C VAL A 276 5.03 -4.70 4.58
N TRP A 277 4.30 -5.28 5.52
CA TRP A 277 2.85 -5.46 5.42
C TRP A 277 2.18 -4.22 5.99
N GLN A 278 1.81 -3.29 5.11
CA GLN A 278 1.35 -1.97 5.47
C GLN A 278 -0.18 -1.87 5.41
N LEU A 279 -0.77 -1.35 6.49
CA LEU A 279 -2.19 -1.02 6.52
C LEU A 279 -2.44 0.32 5.83
N ASP A 280 -3.36 0.31 4.87
CA ASP A 280 -3.95 1.51 4.25
C ASP A 280 -5.46 1.50 4.49
N GLN A 281 -5.85 1.80 5.70
CA GLN A 281 -7.23 1.75 6.19
C GLN A 281 -7.67 3.14 6.64
N PHE A 282 -8.96 3.44 6.47
CA PHE A 282 -9.55 4.70 6.89
C PHE A 282 -10.69 4.45 7.89
N PRO A 283 -10.39 4.28 9.19
CA PRO A 283 -11.42 4.07 10.22
C PRO A 283 -12.20 5.36 10.49
N PHE A 284 -13.26 5.60 9.72
CA PHE A 284 -14.08 6.81 9.81
C PHE A 284 -14.83 6.94 11.15
N ARG A 285 -15.33 5.82 11.67
CA ARG A 285 -16.19 5.75 12.87
C ARG A 285 -15.63 4.85 13.94
N GLU A 286 -14.70 4.01 13.58
CA GLU A 286 -14.04 3.04 14.43
C GLU A 286 -12.93 3.72 15.25
N ASP A 287 -12.58 3.13 16.38
CA ASP A 287 -11.35 3.51 17.09
C ASP A 287 -10.13 3.13 16.22
N PRO A 288 -9.25 4.09 15.85
CA PRO A 288 -8.17 3.82 14.91
C PRO A 288 -7.12 2.84 15.47
N VAL A 289 -6.90 2.83 16.77
CA VAL A 289 -5.95 1.90 17.42
C VAL A 289 -6.49 0.49 17.34
N GLU A 290 -7.78 0.28 17.66
CA GLU A 290 -8.41 -1.03 17.58
C GLU A 290 -8.61 -1.50 16.13
N ALA A 291 -8.86 -0.61 15.18
CA ALA A 291 -8.91 -0.94 13.76
C ALA A 291 -7.54 -1.47 13.26
N ALA A 292 -6.45 -0.79 13.62
CA ALA A 292 -5.09 -1.24 13.31
C ALA A 292 -4.76 -2.60 13.95
N ARG A 293 -5.06 -2.77 15.25
CA ARG A 293 -4.87 -4.05 15.95
C ARG A 293 -5.65 -5.18 15.31
N THR A 294 -6.88 -4.90 14.87
CA THR A 294 -7.72 -5.90 14.20
C THR A 294 -7.12 -6.31 12.86
N GLY A 295 -6.67 -5.35 12.05
CA GLY A 295 -5.96 -5.63 10.81
C GLY A 295 -4.69 -6.47 11.02
N ILE A 296 -3.86 -6.10 12.00
CA ILE A 296 -2.63 -6.85 12.33
C ILE A 296 -2.95 -8.28 12.81
N ARG A 297 -3.97 -8.46 13.65
CA ARG A 297 -4.40 -9.82 14.06
C ARG A 297 -4.78 -10.67 12.85
N THR A 298 -5.51 -10.11 11.89
CA THR A 298 -5.88 -10.80 10.65
C THR A 298 -4.65 -11.15 9.82
N MET A 299 -3.72 -10.21 9.66
CA MET A 299 -2.46 -10.46 8.93
C MET A 299 -1.60 -11.53 9.62
N ARG A 300 -1.53 -11.56 10.95
CA ARG A 300 -0.86 -12.63 11.70
C ARG A 300 -1.51 -13.99 11.45
N ALA A 301 -2.84 -14.06 11.41
CA ALA A 301 -3.54 -15.29 11.09
C ALA A 301 -3.21 -15.76 9.65
N PHE A 302 -3.09 -14.86 8.69
CA PHE A 302 -2.62 -15.19 7.34
C PHE A 302 -1.17 -15.73 7.36
N HIS A 303 -0.27 -15.06 8.07
CA HIS A 303 1.10 -15.52 8.20
C HIS A 303 1.18 -16.94 8.83
N GLN A 304 0.40 -17.18 9.87
CA GLN A 304 0.27 -18.50 10.47
C GLN A 304 -0.29 -19.54 9.48
N ALA A 305 -1.31 -19.15 8.70
CA ALA A 305 -1.93 -20.02 7.71
C ALA A 305 -0.95 -20.43 6.61
N LEU A 306 -0.01 -19.55 6.21
CA LEU A 306 1.06 -19.89 5.27
C LEU A 306 1.94 -21.04 5.78
N GLY A 307 2.19 -21.12 7.10
CA GLY A 307 2.89 -22.22 7.74
C GLY A 307 2.10 -23.53 7.79
N TYR A 308 0.78 -23.50 7.69
CA TYR A 308 -0.10 -24.68 7.67
C TYR A 308 -0.43 -25.17 6.27
N LEU A 309 -0.04 -24.41 5.25
CA LEU A 309 -0.35 -24.70 3.85
C LEU A 309 0.53 -25.86 3.33
N ASP A 310 -0.10 -26.94 2.88
CA ASP A 310 0.59 -28.01 2.16
C ASP A 310 0.88 -27.53 0.73
N ARG A 311 2.10 -27.02 0.52
CA ARG A 311 2.52 -26.41 -0.76
C ARG A 311 2.62 -27.41 -1.88
N ASP A 312 3.04 -28.66 -1.60
CA ASP A 312 3.16 -29.72 -2.61
C ASP A 312 1.76 -30.17 -3.08
N GLU A 313 0.81 -30.35 -2.12
CA GLU A 313 -0.58 -30.67 -2.44
C GLU A 313 -1.24 -29.54 -3.24
N LEU A 314 -0.98 -28.27 -2.86
CA LEU A 314 -1.49 -27.11 -3.57
C LEU A 314 -0.91 -26.98 -4.99
N ALA A 315 0.39 -27.14 -5.14
CA ALA A 315 1.05 -27.08 -6.44
C ALA A 315 0.53 -28.20 -7.38
N ALA A 316 0.30 -29.40 -6.87
CA ALA A 316 -0.29 -30.51 -7.64
C ALA A 316 -1.74 -30.18 -8.08
N ALA A 317 -2.55 -29.58 -7.20
CA ALA A 317 -3.90 -29.15 -7.54
C ALA A 317 -3.91 -28.03 -8.60
N GLN A 318 -3.01 -27.04 -8.47
CA GLN A 318 -2.84 -25.97 -9.44
C GLN A 318 -2.40 -26.50 -10.81
N ALA A 319 -1.43 -27.41 -10.86
CA ALA A 319 -0.95 -28.04 -12.10
C ALA A 319 -2.07 -28.85 -12.81
N ALA A 320 -2.96 -29.46 -12.03
CA ALA A 320 -4.11 -30.17 -12.55
C ALA A 320 -5.32 -29.27 -12.83
N GLN A 321 -5.26 -27.97 -12.50
CA GLN A 321 -6.39 -27.02 -12.50
C GLN A 321 -7.60 -27.53 -11.68
N ASP A 322 -7.33 -28.27 -10.59
CA ASP A 322 -8.34 -28.70 -9.64
C ASP A 322 -8.72 -27.55 -8.69
N ALA A 323 -9.63 -26.72 -9.16
CA ALA A 323 -10.08 -25.54 -8.41
C ALA A 323 -10.67 -25.88 -7.03
N LEU A 324 -11.42 -26.99 -6.93
CA LEU A 324 -12.04 -27.40 -5.65
C LEU A 324 -11.02 -27.99 -4.69
N GLY A 325 -10.03 -28.72 -5.22
CA GLY A 325 -8.88 -29.21 -4.46
C GLY A 325 -8.05 -28.08 -3.89
N ALA A 326 -7.63 -27.15 -4.72
CA ALA A 326 -6.85 -25.97 -4.31
C ALA A 326 -7.58 -25.15 -3.22
N GLN A 327 -8.88 -24.85 -3.41
CA GLN A 327 -9.66 -24.13 -2.41
C GLN A 327 -9.80 -24.89 -1.09
N ARG A 328 -9.94 -26.23 -1.12
CA ARG A 328 -10.03 -27.06 0.08
C ARG A 328 -8.73 -27.01 0.88
N ILE A 329 -7.58 -27.06 0.19
CA ILE A 329 -6.25 -26.98 0.80
C ILE A 329 -6.06 -25.62 1.46
N ALA A 330 -6.28 -24.52 0.74
CA ALA A 330 -6.15 -23.15 1.25
C ALA A 330 -7.08 -22.89 2.44
N LYS A 331 -8.37 -23.27 2.34
CA LYS A 331 -9.35 -23.07 3.43
C LYS A 331 -9.00 -23.88 4.67
N ARG A 332 -8.47 -25.10 4.54
CA ARG A 332 -8.04 -25.91 5.68
C ARG A 332 -6.95 -25.20 6.49
N ALA A 333 -5.94 -24.61 5.81
CA ALA A 333 -4.87 -23.86 6.45
C ALA A 333 -5.40 -22.57 7.11
N LEU A 334 -6.19 -21.80 6.40
CA LEU A 334 -6.75 -20.53 6.87
C LEU A 334 -7.67 -20.71 8.08
N PHE A 335 -8.62 -21.64 8.01
CA PHE A 335 -9.56 -21.86 9.12
C PHE A 335 -8.87 -22.40 10.37
N ARG A 336 -7.81 -23.18 10.22
CA ARG A 336 -6.99 -23.60 11.35
C ARG A 336 -6.34 -22.41 12.04
N ALA A 337 -5.69 -21.53 11.29
CA ALA A 337 -5.03 -20.35 11.85
C ALA A 337 -6.02 -19.38 12.53
N LEU A 338 -7.18 -19.15 11.92
CA LEU A 338 -8.23 -18.29 12.51
C LEU A 338 -8.76 -18.88 13.83
N ALA A 339 -9.00 -20.18 13.90
CA ALA A 339 -9.47 -20.82 15.12
C ALA A 339 -8.44 -20.74 16.27
N GLU A 340 -7.16 -20.79 15.96
CA GLU A 340 -6.07 -20.64 16.94
C GLU A 340 -5.92 -19.18 17.40
N SER A 341 -6.10 -18.22 16.51
CA SER A 341 -5.98 -16.78 16.83
C SER A 341 -7.09 -16.23 17.73
N GLU A 342 -8.29 -16.84 17.71
CA GLU A 342 -9.40 -16.49 18.62
C GLU A 342 -9.22 -17.06 20.03
N SER A 343 -8.29 -17.99 20.20
CA SER A 343 -8.07 -18.70 21.47
C SER A 343 -6.89 -18.12 22.27
N ALA A 344 -6.15 -17.20 21.68
CA ALA A 344 -4.97 -16.55 22.25
C ALA A 344 -5.29 -15.14 22.72
#